data_753a57f4ea696ae05879ac71481055f6
#
_entry.id   753a57f4ea696ae05879ac71481055f6
#
_cell.length_a   1.000
_cell.length_b   1.000
_cell.length_c   1.000
_cell.angle_alpha   90.00
_cell.angle_beta   90.00
_cell.angle_gamma   90.00
#
_symmetry.space_group_name_H-M   'P 1'
#
loop_
_entity.id
_entity.type
_entity.pdbx_description
1 polymer ?
#
loop_
_entity_poly.entity_id
_entity_poly.type
_entity_poly.pdbx_seq_one_letter_code
_entity_poly.pdbx_strand_id
1 'polypeptide(L)'
;MTSKPLIIFDPYPRNEEMVFTPDVEKELNQISNLISHFGSRAPDDLVEKNISDVEIIVGQTSMPKERLDEAKKLKAIINVKCNWEPNIDYIEAHKKGIYVLSAAPAMAPAVAEACVGYAISLSRGTLQNYNKFLKSEEKYGIKGNEEAYSLFNSNVGFIGFGNLAKNLLPLLKPFNCNVSVYDPWLSKEYLESQGVYGVSLDKLLSSNKFIFILAGVTSENEGFINKEKLELIKKDSSVILVSRAEVLDFDEFINLAEQNKFRAAVDVFPEEPVPSNAFFRRESNILFTSHVAGAMHFSYKNIREMMMDDIRQILKGMPPTRLQRAEPHQAMLRRDR
;
A
#
# COMPACT_ATOMS: atom_id res chain seq x y z
N MET A 1 7.76 -33.83 26.06
CA MET A 1 7.74 -33.22 24.74
C MET A 1 6.76 -32.07 24.82
N THR A 2 7.18 -30.82 24.64
CA THR A 2 6.26 -29.68 24.54
C THR A 2 5.36 -29.89 23.33
N SER A 3 4.04 -29.75 23.50
CA SER A 3 3.08 -29.85 22.38
C SER A 3 3.45 -28.78 21.34
N LYS A 4 3.31 -29.11 20.06
CA LYS A 4 3.51 -28.12 18.99
C LYS A 4 2.50 -26.96 19.18
N PRO A 5 2.90 -25.70 18.89
CA PRO A 5 2.02 -24.54 18.93
C PRO A 5 0.84 -24.72 17.94
N LEU A 6 -0.32 -24.19 18.30
CA LEU A 6 -1.50 -24.19 17.42
C LEU A 6 -1.52 -22.91 16.57
N ILE A 7 -1.64 -23.07 15.24
CA ILE A 7 -1.79 -21.98 14.29
C ILE A 7 -3.11 -22.13 13.56
N ILE A 8 -3.92 -21.06 13.50
CA ILE A 8 -5.08 -20.94 12.61
C ILE A 8 -4.64 -20.14 11.38
N PHE A 9 -4.85 -20.69 10.18
CA PHE A 9 -4.52 -20.06 8.91
C PHE A 9 -5.81 -19.78 8.13
N ASP A 10 -6.25 -18.51 8.13
CA ASP A 10 -7.50 -17.99 7.56
C ASP A 10 -7.19 -16.77 6.64
N PRO A 11 -6.56 -16.97 5.46
CA PRO A 11 -6.00 -15.90 4.67
C PRO A 11 -7.02 -15.10 3.86
N TYR A 12 -8.31 -15.48 3.88
CA TYR A 12 -9.34 -14.79 3.10
C TYR A 12 -9.27 -13.24 3.27
N PRO A 13 -9.37 -12.43 2.20
CA PRO A 13 -9.71 -12.78 0.82
C PRO A 13 -8.54 -13.23 -0.08
N ARG A 14 -7.34 -13.42 0.46
CA ARG A 14 -6.24 -14.05 -0.31
C ARG A 14 -6.57 -15.51 -0.56
N ASN A 15 -6.27 -15.99 -1.77
CA ASN A 15 -6.43 -17.42 -2.08
C ASN A 15 -5.19 -18.23 -1.66
N GLU A 16 -5.34 -19.54 -1.68
CA GLU A 16 -4.28 -20.48 -1.32
C GLU A 16 -3.02 -20.30 -2.16
N GLU A 17 -3.16 -20.17 -3.48
CA GLU A 17 -2.04 -20.02 -4.40
C GLU A 17 -1.15 -18.81 -4.10
N MET A 18 -1.72 -17.75 -3.53
CA MET A 18 -1.01 -16.52 -3.19
C MET A 18 -0.14 -16.67 -1.95
N VAL A 19 -0.67 -17.30 -0.87
CA VAL A 19 -0.05 -17.22 0.45
C VAL A 19 0.17 -18.57 1.12
N PHE A 20 -0.45 -19.66 0.63
CA PHE A 20 -0.39 -21.00 1.18
C PHE A 20 0.10 -22.03 0.15
N THR A 21 1.33 -21.82 -0.33
CA THR A 21 1.96 -22.76 -1.28
C THR A 21 2.34 -24.07 -0.58
N PRO A 22 2.55 -25.18 -1.32
CA PRO A 22 2.94 -26.47 -0.75
C PRO A 22 4.16 -26.40 0.20
N ASP A 23 5.12 -25.51 -0.09
CA ASP A 23 6.29 -25.31 0.75
C ASP A 23 5.92 -24.64 2.09
N VAL A 24 5.03 -23.65 2.07
CA VAL A 24 4.51 -22.99 3.29
C VAL A 24 3.71 -23.96 4.12
N GLU A 25 2.82 -24.74 3.50
CA GLU A 25 2.03 -25.77 4.17
C GLU A 25 2.92 -26.81 4.84
N LYS A 26 3.89 -27.35 4.10
CA LYS A 26 4.82 -28.34 4.61
C LYS A 26 5.60 -27.84 5.83
N GLU A 27 6.08 -26.61 5.76
CA GLU A 27 6.83 -26.02 6.85
C GLU A 27 5.94 -25.74 8.07
N LEU A 28 4.74 -25.16 7.87
CA LEU A 28 3.79 -24.92 8.97
C LEU A 28 3.40 -26.23 9.69
N ASN A 29 3.17 -27.32 8.96
CA ASN A 29 2.88 -28.64 9.54
C ASN A 29 4.09 -29.22 10.30
N GLN A 30 5.33 -28.86 9.93
CA GLN A 30 6.50 -29.28 10.68
C GLN A 30 6.64 -28.56 12.03
N ILE A 31 6.32 -27.26 12.08
CA ILE A 31 6.56 -26.41 13.26
C ILE A 31 5.32 -26.22 14.15
N SER A 32 4.13 -26.59 13.69
CA SER A 32 2.87 -26.35 14.40
C SER A 32 1.85 -27.48 14.24
N ASN A 33 0.81 -27.42 15.06
CA ASN A 33 -0.50 -28.04 14.78
C ASN A 33 -1.28 -27.00 13.95
N LEU A 34 -1.53 -27.29 12.67
CA LEU A 34 -2.12 -26.35 11.74
C LEU A 34 -3.61 -26.62 11.55
N ILE A 35 -4.43 -25.57 11.70
CA ILE A 35 -5.82 -25.55 11.27
C ILE A 35 -5.92 -24.52 10.14
N SER A 36 -6.27 -24.96 8.93
CA SER A 36 -6.43 -24.08 7.76
C SER A 36 -7.88 -24.02 7.31
N HIS A 37 -8.32 -22.83 6.93
CA HIS A 37 -9.64 -22.58 6.37
C HIS A 37 -9.52 -21.64 5.17
N PHE A 38 -10.19 -21.99 4.05
CA PHE A 38 -10.07 -21.26 2.78
C PHE A 38 -11.43 -20.98 2.16
N GLY A 39 -11.49 -20.03 1.24
CA GLY A 39 -12.69 -19.67 0.48
C GLY A 39 -13.63 -18.68 1.20
N SER A 40 -13.55 -18.59 2.51
CA SER A 40 -14.27 -17.62 3.34
C SER A 40 -13.47 -17.32 4.61
N ARG A 41 -13.93 -16.40 5.45
CA ARG A 41 -13.39 -16.27 6.83
C ARG A 41 -13.70 -17.54 7.63
N ALA A 42 -12.79 -17.90 8.51
CA ALA A 42 -12.98 -19.05 9.41
C ALA A 42 -14.29 -18.88 10.21
N PRO A 43 -15.14 -19.94 10.27
CA PRO A 43 -16.36 -19.90 11.04
C PRO A 43 -16.11 -19.66 12.53
N ASP A 44 -17.03 -18.95 13.20
CA ASP A 44 -16.87 -18.60 14.61
C ASP A 44 -16.72 -19.83 15.52
N ASP A 45 -17.46 -20.88 15.28
CA ASP A 45 -17.38 -22.13 16.04
C ASP A 45 -15.99 -22.80 15.93
N LEU A 46 -15.35 -22.75 14.77
CA LEU A 46 -13.98 -23.22 14.58
C LEU A 46 -13.00 -22.38 15.44
N VAL A 47 -13.15 -21.05 15.40
CA VAL A 47 -12.27 -20.15 16.15
C VAL A 47 -12.49 -20.33 17.65
N GLU A 48 -13.73 -20.29 18.13
CA GLU A 48 -14.08 -20.39 19.54
C GLU A 48 -13.65 -21.70 20.17
N LYS A 49 -13.79 -22.81 19.44
CA LYS A 49 -13.31 -24.12 19.90
C LYS A 49 -11.80 -24.14 20.17
N ASN A 50 -11.02 -23.33 19.49
CA ASN A 50 -9.55 -23.36 19.53
C ASN A 50 -8.94 -22.12 20.18
N ILE A 51 -9.74 -21.11 20.53
CA ILE A 51 -9.25 -19.77 20.93
C ILE A 51 -8.34 -19.78 22.15
N SER A 52 -8.58 -20.66 23.13
CA SER A 52 -7.76 -20.76 24.33
C SER A 52 -6.35 -21.31 24.08
N ASP A 53 -6.17 -22.07 22.99
CA ASP A 53 -4.95 -22.79 22.68
C ASP A 53 -4.17 -22.21 21.50
N VAL A 54 -4.81 -21.39 20.67
CA VAL A 54 -4.17 -20.80 19.50
C VAL A 54 -3.03 -19.84 19.90
N GLU A 55 -1.87 -19.98 19.27
CA GLU A 55 -0.70 -19.13 19.50
C GLU A 55 -0.50 -18.11 18.40
N ILE A 56 -0.89 -18.41 17.16
CA ILE A 56 -0.80 -17.47 16.01
C ILE A 56 -2.04 -17.64 15.15
N ILE A 57 -2.62 -16.52 14.74
CA ILE A 57 -3.67 -16.44 13.72
C ILE A 57 -3.08 -15.75 12.50
N VAL A 58 -3.15 -16.40 11.33
CA VAL A 58 -2.75 -15.81 10.06
C VAL A 58 -4.00 -15.53 9.25
N GLY A 59 -4.35 -14.26 9.08
CA GLY A 59 -5.50 -13.86 8.27
C GLY A 59 -6.38 -12.79 8.88
N GLN A 60 -7.65 -12.81 8.49
CA GLN A 60 -8.63 -11.77 8.77
C GLN A 60 -9.68 -12.19 9.82
N THR A 61 -9.36 -13.18 10.63
CA THR A 61 -10.24 -13.64 11.71
C THR A 61 -10.66 -12.47 12.61
N SER A 62 -11.95 -12.38 12.91
CA SER A 62 -12.48 -11.36 13.81
C SER A 62 -12.01 -11.60 15.25
N MET A 63 -11.36 -10.60 15.85
CA MET A 63 -10.80 -10.67 17.20
C MET A 63 -11.23 -9.45 18.04
N PRO A 64 -12.54 -9.35 18.39
CA PRO A 64 -13.02 -8.34 19.32
C PRO A 64 -12.48 -8.61 20.74
N LYS A 65 -12.67 -7.64 21.63
CA LYS A 65 -12.17 -7.72 23.01
C LYS A 65 -12.52 -9.02 23.72
N GLU A 66 -13.77 -9.47 23.60
CA GLU A 66 -14.29 -10.68 24.25
C GLU A 66 -13.50 -11.92 23.83
N ARG A 67 -13.23 -12.05 22.53
CA ARG A 67 -12.45 -13.17 21.98
C ARG A 67 -10.96 -13.06 22.36
N LEU A 68 -10.40 -11.84 22.41
CA LEU A 68 -9.04 -11.61 22.91
C LEU A 68 -8.90 -11.96 24.39
N ASP A 69 -9.96 -11.79 25.20
CA ASP A 69 -9.96 -12.17 26.62
C ASP A 69 -9.87 -13.68 26.81
N GLU A 70 -10.36 -14.48 25.88
CA GLU A 70 -10.30 -15.95 25.91
C GLU A 70 -9.01 -16.51 25.27
N ALA A 71 -8.32 -15.73 24.47
CA ALA A 71 -7.11 -16.13 23.73
C ALA A 71 -5.86 -16.17 24.62
N LYS A 72 -5.78 -17.15 25.54
CA LYS A 72 -4.77 -17.20 26.62
C LYS A 72 -3.33 -17.40 26.14
N LYS A 73 -3.13 -18.02 24.97
CA LYS A 73 -1.81 -18.36 24.43
C LYS A 73 -1.45 -17.52 23.19
N LEU A 74 -2.36 -16.66 22.72
CA LEU A 74 -2.20 -15.91 21.48
C LEU A 74 -1.01 -14.93 21.58
N LYS A 75 -0.08 -15.06 20.67
CA LYS A 75 1.12 -14.22 20.56
C LYS A 75 1.04 -13.22 19.40
N ALA A 76 0.41 -13.63 18.28
CA ALA A 76 0.32 -12.77 17.11
C ALA A 76 -0.92 -13.02 16.25
N ILE A 77 -1.35 -11.95 15.59
CA ILE A 77 -2.33 -11.94 14.49
C ILE A 77 -1.64 -11.33 13.28
N ILE A 78 -1.56 -12.07 12.17
CA ILE A 78 -0.81 -11.67 10.97
C ILE A 78 -1.79 -11.40 9.83
N ASN A 79 -1.95 -10.14 9.48
CA ASN A 79 -2.79 -9.69 8.38
C ASN A 79 -2.04 -9.81 7.04
N VAL A 80 -2.45 -10.73 6.19
CA VAL A 80 -1.86 -10.97 4.85
C VAL A 80 -2.53 -10.15 3.73
N LYS A 81 -3.63 -9.43 4.02
CA LYS A 81 -4.29 -8.51 3.08
C LYS A 81 -3.53 -7.20 2.92
N CYS A 82 -2.62 -6.90 3.84
CA CYS A 82 -1.74 -5.72 3.82
C CYS A 82 -2.38 -4.40 4.29
N ASN A 83 -3.58 -4.43 4.87
CA ASN A 83 -4.27 -3.29 5.45
C ASN A 83 -4.57 -3.52 6.93
N TRP A 84 -4.98 -2.47 7.64
CA TRP A 84 -5.56 -2.58 8.98
C TRP A 84 -7.08 -2.59 8.85
N GLU A 85 -7.73 -3.66 9.27
CA GLU A 85 -9.19 -3.82 9.21
C GLU A 85 -9.83 -3.62 10.59
N PRO A 86 -11.11 -3.21 10.66
CA PRO A 86 -11.81 -2.96 11.93
C PRO A 86 -12.32 -4.27 12.59
N ASN A 87 -11.65 -5.38 12.35
CA ASN A 87 -12.00 -6.71 12.84
C ASN A 87 -11.22 -7.11 14.10
N ILE A 88 -10.33 -6.26 14.60
CA ILE A 88 -9.47 -6.51 15.76
C ILE A 88 -9.59 -5.33 16.74
N ASP A 89 -9.73 -5.61 18.02
CA ASP A 89 -9.48 -4.61 19.05
C ASP A 89 -7.98 -4.42 19.25
N TYR A 90 -7.41 -3.46 18.49
CA TYR A 90 -5.96 -3.17 18.47
C TYR A 90 -5.44 -2.71 19.83
N ILE A 91 -6.24 -1.96 20.59
CA ILE A 91 -5.85 -1.47 21.93
C ILE A 91 -5.76 -2.64 22.90
N GLU A 92 -6.75 -3.51 22.90
CA GLU A 92 -6.77 -4.66 23.80
C GLU A 92 -5.68 -5.68 23.43
N ALA A 93 -5.48 -5.95 22.14
CA ALA A 93 -4.39 -6.80 21.67
C ALA A 93 -3.02 -6.26 22.13
N HIS A 94 -2.80 -4.94 22.01
CA HIS A 94 -1.55 -4.30 22.45
C HIS A 94 -1.36 -4.41 23.97
N LYS A 95 -2.40 -4.16 24.78
CA LYS A 95 -2.35 -4.32 26.26
C LYS A 95 -1.98 -5.73 26.70
N LYS A 96 -2.43 -6.73 25.94
CA LYS A 96 -2.14 -8.15 26.19
C LYS A 96 -0.76 -8.59 25.66
N GLY A 97 -0.02 -7.69 25.00
CA GLY A 97 1.28 -8.01 24.37
C GLY A 97 1.16 -8.86 23.11
N ILE A 98 -0.02 -8.93 22.50
CA ILE A 98 -0.26 -9.65 21.24
C ILE A 98 0.21 -8.77 20.08
N TYR A 99 1.08 -9.31 19.24
CA TYR A 99 1.52 -8.64 18.03
C TYR A 99 0.40 -8.66 16.97
N VAL A 100 -0.04 -7.50 16.52
CA VAL A 100 -0.87 -7.38 15.30
C VAL A 100 0.04 -6.89 14.17
N LEU A 101 0.16 -7.71 13.13
CA LEU A 101 1.15 -7.55 12.07
C LEU A 101 0.48 -7.43 10.71
N SER A 102 1.06 -6.65 9.80
CA SER A 102 0.60 -6.52 8.42
C SER A 102 1.73 -6.83 7.42
N ALA A 103 1.38 -7.53 6.35
CA ALA A 103 2.28 -7.82 5.24
C ALA A 103 2.45 -6.64 4.25
N ALA A 104 1.99 -5.44 4.59
CA ALA A 104 2.11 -4.25 3.73
C ALA A 104 3.54 -3.97 3.21
N PRO A 105 4.62 -4.19 3.99
CA PRO A 105 5.99 -4.01 3.47
C PRO A 105 6.33 -4.91 2.28
N ALA A 106 5.67 -6.06 2.14
CA ALA A 106 5.94 -6.99 1.04
C ALA A 106 5.51 -6.46 -0.35
N MET A 107 4.51 -5.59 -0.38
CA MET A 107 3.98 -5.00 -1.62
C MET A 107 4.79 -3.76 -2.04
N ALA A 108 5.42 -3.08 -1.10
CA ALA A 108 6.01 -1.77 -1.30
C ALA A 108 7.11 -1.70 -2.38
N PRO A 109 8.01 -2.69 -2.53
CA PRO A 109 9.02 -2.66 -3.59
C PRO A 109 8.42 -2.64 -5.01
N ALA A 110 7.39 -3.46 -5.28
CA ALA A 110 6.75 -3.51 -6.59
C ALA A 110 6.00 -2.21 -6.91
N VAL A 111 5.28 -1.65 -5.93
CA VAL A 111 4.60 -0.36 -6.10
C VAL A 111 5.62 0.76 -6.34
N ALA A 112 6.75 0.76 -5.63
CA ALA A 112 7.80 1.75 -5.82
C ALA A 112 8.43 1.67 -7.23
N GLU A 113 8.66 0.48 -7.75
CA GLU A 113 9.12 0.26 -9.13
C GLU A 113 8.10 0.80 -10.15
N ALA A 114 6.81 0.48 -9.97
CA ALA A 114 5.74 0.99 -10.82
C ALA A 114 5.66 2.53 -10.79
N CYS A 115 5.85 3.16 -9.61
CA CYS A 115 5.89 4.62 -9.47
C CYS A 115 6.96 5.26 -10.37
N VAL A 116 8.17 4.70 -10.42
CA VAL A 116 9.23 5.19 -11.31
C VAL A 116 8.82 5.05 -12.77
N GLY A 117 8.25 3.90 -13.15
CA GLY A 117 7.73 3.66 -14.50
C GLY A 117 6.64 4.67 -14.90
N TYR A 118 5.68 4.93 -14.01
CA TYR A 118 4.63 5.92 -14.25
C TYR A 118 5.19 7.35 -14.37
N ALA A 119 6.11 7.74 -13.49
CA ALA A 119 6.73 9.06 -13.55
C ALA A 119 7.46 9.30 -14.89
N ILE A 120 8.22 8.32 -15.35
CA ILE A 120 8.92 8.39 -16.66
C ILE A 120 7.92 8.39 -17.81
N SER A 121 6.90 7.53 -17.77
CA SER A 121 5.87 7.46 -18.82
C SER A 121 5.11 8.78 -18.94
N LEU A 122 4.73 9.41 -17.84
CA LEU A 122 4.06 10.71 -17.85
C LEU A 122 4.98 11.81 -18.36
N SER A 123 6.19 11.92 -17.83
CA SER A 123 7.12 12.99 -18.18
C SER A 123 7.56 12.94 -19.65
N ARG A 124 7.60 11.76 -20.25
CA ARG A 124 7.96 11.55 -21.66
C ARG A 124 6.75 11.50 -22.60
N GLY A 125 5.52 11.56 -22.08
CA GLY A 125 4.30 11.46 -22.87
C GLY A 125 4.20 10.13 -23.64
N THR A 126 4.61 9.01 -22.99
CA THR A 126 4.74 7.70 -23.65
C THR A 126 3.41 7.23 -24.22
N LEU A 127 2.30 7.36 -23.47
CA LEU A 127 0.96 6.96 -23.94
C LEU A 127 0.52 7.78 -25.15
N GLN A 128 0.72 9.10 -25.11
CA GLN A 128 0.35 10.00 -26.21
C GLN A 128 1.18 9.73 -27.46
N ASN A 129 2.49 9.51 -27.30
CA ASN A 129 3.37 9.18 -28.42
C ASN A 129 3.03 7.82 -29.02
N TYR A 130 2.68 6.83 -28.20
CA TYR A 130 2.21 5.53 -28.66
C TYR A 130 0.92 5.65 -29.50
N ASN A 131 -0.08 6.40 -29.00
CA ASN A 131 -1.34 6.60 -29.72
C ASN A 131 -1.15 7.36 -31.05
N LYS A 132 -0.27 8.38 -31.08
CA LYS A 132 0.08 9.07 -32.32
C LYS A 132 0.76 8.14 -33.32
N PHE A 133 1.68 7.29 -32.86
CA PHE A 133 2.36 6.32 -33.70
C PHE A 133 1.38 5.37 -34.37
N LEU A 134 0.40 4.84 -33.64
CA LEU A 134 -0.62 3.96 -34.20
C LEU A 134 -1.52 4.64 -35.24
N LYS A 135 -1.66 5.97 -35.16
CA LYS A 135 -2.46 6.80 -36.11
C LYS A 135 -1.61 7.39 -37.26
N SER A 136 -0.31 7.11 -37.32
CA SER A 136 0.64 7.74 -38.24
C SER A 136 0.69 9.28 -38.13
N GLU A 137 0.54 9.78 -36.89
CA GLU A 137 0.56 11.21 -36.52
C GLU A 137 1.81 11.57 -35.72
N GLU A 138 2.75 10.64 -35.61
CA GLU A 138 3.95 10.82 -34.80
C GLU A 138 4.89 11.89 -35.36
N LYS A 139 5.62 12.55 -34.48
CA LYS A 139 6.71 13.45 -34.82
C LYS A 139 8.04 12.88 -34.30
N TYR A 140 9.10 13.06 -35.06
CA TYR A 140 10.41 12.50 -34.73
C TYR A 140 11.34 13.51 -34.06
N GLY A 141 12.25 13.01 -33.22
CA GLY A 141 13.26 13.79 -32.54
C GLY A 141 12.68 14.82 -31.59
N ILE A 142 13.27 16.02 -31.55
CA ILE A 142 12.86 17.07 -30.61
C ILE A 142 11.42 17.51 -30.83
N LYS A 143 10.92 17.49 -32.07
CA LYS A 143 9.55 17.87 -32.39
C LYS A 143 8.51 16.93 -31.78
N GLY A 144 8.86 15.67 -31.50
CA GLY A 144 8.02 14.72 -30.80
C GLY A 144 8.11 14.80 -29.29
N ASN A 145 9.08 15.56 -28.76
CA ASN A 145 9.42 15.66 -27.34
C ASN A 145 9.36 17.09 -26.77
N GLU A 146 8.74 18.04 -27.47
CA GLU A 146 8.72 19.47 -27.09
C GLU A 146 8.15 19.69 -25.67
N GLU A 147 7.19 18.88 -25.24
CA GLU A 147 6.57 18.96 -23.93
C GLU A 147 7.15 17.96 -22.90
N ALA A 148 8.17 17.20 -23.29
CA ALA A 148 8.77 16.23 -22.40
C ALA A 148 9.71 16.90 -21.41
N TYR A 149 9.82 16.31 -20.22
CA TYR A 149 10.76 16.71 -19.19
C TYR A 149 11.40 15.48 -18.53
N SER A 150 12.45 15.74 -17.78
CA SER A 150 13.24 14.66 -17.17
C SER A 150 12.92 14.51 -15.68
N LEU A 151 13.04 13.29 -15.17
CA LEU A 151 13.05 13.01 -13.75
C LEU A 151 14.40 13.42 -13.12
N PHE A 152 15.50 13.44 -13.90
CA PHE A 152 16.82 13.86 -13.42
C PHE A 152 16.79 15.30 -12.88
N ASN A 153 17.37 15.51 -11.68
CA ASN A 153 17.49 16.78 -10.99
C ASN A 153 16.14 17.47 -10.72
N SER A 154 15.04 16.72 -10.71
CA SER A 154 13.70 17.27 -10.50
C SER A 154 13.34 17.38 -9.02
N ASN A 155 12.46 18.34 -8.71
CA ASN A 155 11.79 18.41 -7.42
C ASN A 155 10.66 17.38 -7.37
N VAL A 156 10.66 16.54 -6.34
CA VAL A 156 9.74 15.44 -6.12
C VAL A 156 9.04 15.61 -4.79
N GLY A 157 7.72 15.50 -4.76
CA GLY A 157 6.90 15.55 -3.55
C GLY A 157 6.31 14.19 -3.20
N PHE A 158 6.44 13.78 -1.95
CA PHE A 158 5.75 12.61 -1.40
C PHE A 158 4.65 13.05 -0.43
N ILE A 159 3.41 12.67 -0.70
CA ILE A 159 2.31 12.80 0.25
C ILE A 159 2.21 11.46 1.00
N GLY A 160 2.68 11.45 2.26
CA GLY A 160 2.91 10.28 3.08
C GLY A 160 4.33 9.70 2.97
N PHE A 161 4.90 9.30 4.11
CA PHE A 161 6.26 8.72 4.19
C PHE A 161 6.28 7.37 4.90
N GLY A 162 5.38 6.47 4.47
CA GLY A 162 5.27 5.09 4.93
C GLY A 162 6.13 4.10 4.13
N ASN A 163 5.69 2.83 4.06
CA ASN A 163 6.42 1.76 3.38
C ASN A 163 6.66 2.05 1.90
N LEU A 164 5.67 2.60 1.19
CA LEU A 164 5.81 2.93 -0.24
C LEU A 164 6.91 3.97 -0.46
N ALA A 165 6.85 5.08 0.28
CA ALA A 165 7.83 6.16 0.17
C ALA A 165 9.25 5.70 0.52
N LYS A 166 9.41 4.91 1.59
CA LYS A 166 10.71 4.36 2.01
C LYS A 166 11.32 3.42 0.98
N ASN A 167 10.51 2.73 0.17
CA ASN A 167 10.99 1.92 -0.94
C ASN A 167 11.21 2.72 -2.22
N LEU A 168 10.43 3.78 -2.47
CA LEU A 168 10.59 4.64 -3.64
C LEU A 168 11.81 5.56 -3.53
N LEU A 169 12.08 6.10 -2.34
CA LEU A 169 13.19 7.05 -2.13
C LEU A 169 14.55 6.54 -2.65
N PRO A 170 15.00 5.30 -2.34
CA PRO A 170 16.26 4.79 -2.87
C PRO A 170 16.28 4.64 -4.39
N LEU A 171 15.13 4.36 -5.03
CA LEU A 171 15.03 4.26 -6.49
C LEU A 171 15.16 5.61 -7.19
N LEU A 172 14.89 6.71 -6.49
CA LEU A 172 15.05 8.07 -7.01
C LEU A 172 16.46 8.64 -6.84
N LYS A 173 17.30 8.04 -6.00
CA LYS A 173 18.69 8.51 -5.78
C LYS A 173 19.50 8.61 -7.07
N PRO A 174 19.47 7.62 -8.01
CA PRO A 174 20.22 7.72 -9.27
C PRO A 174 19.79 8.90 -10.16
N PHE A 175 18.57 9.40 -9.99
CA PHE A 175 18.06 10.56 -10.74
C PHE A 175 18.43 11.91 -10.09
N ASN A 176 19.11 11.89 -8.94
CA ASN A 176 19.49 13.10 -8.22
C ASN A 176 18.30 14.04 -7.94
N CYS A 177 17.17 13.47 -7.50
CA CYS A 177 15.95 14.21 -7.19
C CYS A 177 16.04 14.92 -5.84
N ASN A 178 15.46 16.14 -5.75
CA ASN A 178 15.23 16.83 -4.48
C ASN A 178 13.86 16.40 -3.94
N VAL A 179 13.85 15.60 -2.85
CA VAL A 179 12.61 15.03 -2.33
C VAL A 179 12.09 15.82 -1.14
N SER A 180 10.88 16.36 -1.24
CA SER A 180 10.11 16.95 -0.16
C SER A 180 8.94 16.05 0.25
N VAL A 181 8.57 16.09 1.53
CA VAL A 181 7.56 15.22 2.12
C VAL A 181 6.54 16.03 2.90
N TYR A 182 5.27 15.68 2.72
CA TYR A 182 4.19 16.02 3.64
C TYR A 182 3.72 14.76 4.35
N ASP A 183 3.94 14.69 5.65
CA ASP A 183 3.43 13.65 6.54
C ASP A 183 3.16 14.27 7.91
N PRO A 184 1.89 14.39 8.35
CA PRO A 184 1.55 15.07 9.60
C PRO A 184 1.96 14.29 10.87
N TRP A 185 2.31 13.01 10.74
CA TRP A 185 2.68 12.16 11.87
C TRP A 185 4.19 12.09 12.13
N LEU A 186 5.00 12.65 11.21
CA LEU A 186 6.45 12.56 11.32
C LEU A 186 7.07 13.93 11.60
N SER A 187 8.04 13.96 12.50
CA SER A 187 8.78 15.18 12.79
C SER A 187 9.71 15.57 11.63
N LYS A 188 10.04 16.87 11.53
CA LYS A 188 10.97 17.36 10.51
C LYS A 188 12.36 16.74 10.69
N GLU A 189 12.82 16.61 11.92
CA GLU A 189 14.12 16.03 12.27
C GLU A 189 14.20 14.56 11.81
N TYR A 190 13.12 13.80 11.98
CA TYR A 190 13.08 12.45 11.46
C TYR A 190 13.16 12.42 9.93
N LEU A 191 12.40 13.27 9.23
CA LEU A 191 12.43 13.35 7.76
C LEU A 191 13.82 13.77 7.25
N GLU A 192 14.47 14.75 7.88
CA GLU A 192 15.83 15.17 7.57
C GLU A 192 16.84 14.05 7.77
N SER A 193 16.68 13.22 8.81
CA SER A 193 17.52 12.04 9.05
C SER A 193 17.41 10.98 7.95
N GLN A 194 16.27 10.98 7.21
CA GLN A 194 16.04 10.12 6.04
C GLN A 194 16.56 10.76 4.73
N GLY A 195 17.10 11.97 4.78
CA GLY A 195 17.60 12.72 3.63
C GLY A 195 16.50 13.36 2.78
N VAL A 196 15.36 13.69 3.39
CA VAL A 196 14.23 14.37 2.74
C VAL A 196 13.78 15.60 3.55
N TYR A 197 13.02 16.51 2.94
CA TYR A 197 12.61 17.77 3.57
C TYR A 197 11.12 17.75 3.92
N GLY A 198 10.79 17.95 5.21
CA GLY A 198 9.40 18.12 5.66
C GLY A 198 8.85 19.49 5.24
N VAL A 199 7.70 19.50 4.54
CA VAL A 199 7.04 20.74 4.07
C VAL A 199 5.52 20.68 4.30
N SER A 200 4.83 21.83 4.21
CA SER A 200 3.36 21.86 4.19
C SER A 200 2.80 21.25 2.90
N LEU A 201 1.56 20.75 2.94
CA LEU A 201 0.88 20.20 1.76
C LEU A 201 0.84 21.23 0.62
N ASP A 202 0.48 22.47 0.91
CA ASP A 202 0.37 23.56 -0.08
C ASP A 202 1.72 23.84 -0.76
N LYS A 203 2.78 23.85 0.02
CA LYS A 203 4.15 24.04 -0.51
C LYS A 203 4.55 22.84 -1.38
N LEU A 204 4.21 21.61 -0.97
CA LEU A 204 4.48 20.41 -1.74
C LEU A 204 3.77 20.46 -3.09
N LEU A 205 2.45 20.69 -3.09
CA LEU A 205 1.63 20.73 -4.31
C LEU A 205 2.07 21.83 -5.28
N SER A 206 2.44 23.01 -4.75
CA SER A 206 2.80 24.18 -5.56
C SER A 206 4.28 24.24 -6.02
N SER A 207 5.16 23.34 -5.55
CA SER A 207 6.60 23.47 -5.87
C SER A 207 7.22 22.26 -6.57
N ASN A 208 6.56 21.10 -6.57
CA ASN A 208 7.14 19.88 -7.12
C ASN A 208 6.70 19.62 -8.58
N LYS A 209 7.62 19.04 -9.34
CA LYS A 209 7.39 18.61 -10.73
C LYS A 209 6.77 17.22 -10.79
N PHE A 210 7.13 16.35 -9.85
CA PHE A 210 6.54 15.04 -9.67
C PHE A 210 5.94 14.93 -8.27
N ILE A 211 4.70 14.48 -8.18
CA ILE A 211 3.98 14.33 -6.92
C ILE A 211 3.49 12.89 -6.83
N PHE A 212 3.92 12.18 -5.79
CA PHE A 212 3.48 10.82 -5.51
C PHE A 212 2.54 10.83 -4.31
N ILE A 213 1.32 10.35 -4.51
CA ILE A 213 0.32 10.22 -3.45
C ILE A 213 0.44 8.82 -2.89
N LEU A 214 1.10 8.71 -1.72
CA LEU A 214 1.51 7.48 -1.05
C LEU A 214 0.84 7.29 0.31
N ALA A 215 0.04 8.25 0.75
CA ALA A 215 -0.68 8.22 2.01
C ALA A 215 -1.78 7.16 2.00
N GLY A 216 -1.87 6.37 3.06
CA GLY A 216 -3.04 5.52 3.29
C GLY A 216 -4.24 6.35 3.75
N VAL A 217 -5.45 5.84 3.50
CA VAL A 217 -6.68 6.48 3.96
C VAL A 217 -6.90 6.23 5.46
N THR A 218 -7.38 7.26 6.14
CA THR A 218 -7.83 7.22 7.55
C THR A 218 -9.12 8.01 7.68
N SER A 219 -9.80 7.88 8.83
CA SER A 219 -10.99 8.69 9.13
C SER A 219 -10.72 10.20 9.18
N GLU A 220 -9.44 10.60 9.29
CA GLU A 220 -9.04 12.00 9.45
C GLU A 220 -8.53 12.64 8.15
N ASN A 221 -8.21 11.83 7.13
CA ASN A 221 -7.62 12.32 5.88
C ASN A 221 -8.42 11.97 4.62
N GLU A 222 -9.64 11.48 4.76
CA GLU A 222 -10.54 11.27 3.62
C GLU A 222 -10.84 12.62 2.94
N GLY A 223 -10.57 12.71 1.63
CA GLY A 223 -10.78 13.93 0.84
C GLY A 223 -9.93 15.15 1.21
N PHE A 224 -8.85 14.96 1.99
CA PHE A 224 -8.06 16.11 2.45
C PHE A 224 -7.33 16.86 1.31
N ILE A 225 -7.09 16.17 0.18
CA ILE A 225 -6.63 16.81 -1.06
C ILE A 225 -7.88 17.19 -1.87
N ASN A 226 -8.58 18.18 -1.39
CA ASN A 226 -9.80 18.70 -2.00
C ASN A 226 -9.50 19.54 -3.26
N LYS A 227 -10.54 20.06 -3.91
CA LYS A 227 -10.44 20.90 -5.11
C LYS A 227 -9.44 22.05 -4.93
N GLU A 228 -9.50 22.81 -3.83
CA GLU A 228 -8.61 23.95 -3.58
C GLU A 228 -7.14 23.51 -3.53
N LYS A 229 -6.87 22.35 -2.95
CA LYS A 229 -5.52 21.77 -2.91
C LYS A 229 -5.08 21.29 -4.28
N LEU A 230 -5.95 20.62 -5.04
CA LEU A 230 -5.64 20.17 -6.40
C LEU A 230 -5.33 21.35 -7.35
N GLU A 231 -5.98 22.49 -7.18
CA GLU A 231 -5.71 23.68 -7.96
C GLU A 231 -4.31 24.29 -7.72
N LEU A 232 -3.66 24.01 -6.58
CA LEU A 232 -2.29 24.43 -6.30
C LEU A 232 -1.25 23.69 -7.16
N ILE A 233 -1.60 22.53 -7.70
CA ILE A 233 -0.69 21.75 -8.53
C ILE A 233 -0.34 22.56 -9.78
N LYS A 234 0.97 22.69 -10.04
CA LYS A 234 1.45 23.43 -11.21
C LYS A 234 1.06 22.74 -12.52
N LYS A 235 0.80 23.55 -13.53
CA LYS A 235 0.73 23.09 -14.90
C LYS A 235 2.01 22.32 -15.26
N ASP A 236 1.86 21.26 -16.03
CA ASP A 236 2.97 20.38 -16.46
C ASP A 236 3.67 19.61 -15.34
N SER A 237 3.05 19.46 -14.17
CA SER A 237 3.49 18.49 -13.18
C SER A 237 2.97 17.08 -13.53
N SER A 238 3.63 16.06 -13.01
CA SER A 238 3.16 14.65 -13.03
C SER A 238 2.67 14.27 -11.65
N VAL A 239 1.43 13.77 -11.56
CA VAL A 239 0.83 13.29 -10.30
C VAL A 239 0.57 11.80 -10.42
N ILE A 240 1.06 11.02 -9.46
CA ILE A 240 0.97 9.57 -9.45
C ILE A 240 0.18 9.12 -8.21
N LEU A 241 -0.99 8.55 -8.43
CA LEU A 241 -1.90 8.05 -7.40
C LEU A 241 -1.84 6.51 -7.36
N VAL A 242 -1.20 5.96 -6.33
CA VAL A 242 -0.97 4.51 -6.18
C VAL A 242 -1.27 3.99 -4.77
N SER A 243 -1.80 4.83 -3.88
CA SER A 243 -2.12 4.42 -2.51
C SER A 243 -3.61 4.12 -2.33
N ARG A 244 -4.42 5.16 -2.18
CA ARG A 244 -5.88 5.08 -2.05
C ARG A 244 -6.53 6.30 -2.69
N ALA A 245 -7.62 6.09 -3.43
CA ALA A 245 -8.31 7.16 -4.13
C ALA A 245 -9.03 8.11 -3.16
N GLU A 246 -9.50 7.59 -2.04
CA GLU A 246 -10.32 8.32 -1.06
C GLU A 246 -9.55 9.44 -0.33
N VAL A 247 -8.23 9.52 -0.46
CA VAL A 247 -7.45 10.63 0.13
C VAL A 247 -7.65 11.96 -0.60
N LEU A 248 -8.26 11.93 -1.78
CA LEU A 248 -8.49 13.13 -2.59
C LEU A 248 -9.92 13.21 -3.14
N ASP A 249 -10.31 14.38 -3.61
CA ASP A 249 -11.50 14.57 -4.45
C ASP A 249 -11.20 13.96 -5.84
N PHE A 250 -11.60 12.68 -6.00
CA PHE A 250 -11.24 11.88 -7.16
C PHE A 250 -11.83 12.43 -8.46
N ASP A 251 -13.10 12.85 -8.42
CA ASP A 251 -13.77 13.36 -9.61
C ASP A 251 -13.14 14.67 -10.08
N GLU A 252 -12.83 15.56 -9.17
CA GLU A 252 -12.13 16.80 -9.49
C GLU A 252 -10.69 16.56 -9.95
N PHE A 253 -9.99 15.58 -9.36
CA PHE A 253 -8.66 15.18 -9.80
C PHE A 253 -8.67 14.73 -11.26
N ILE A 254 -9.61 13.87 -11.66
CA ILE A 254 -9.77 13.42 -13.04
C ILE A 254 -10.11 14.59 -13.97
N ASN A 255 -11.07 15.44 -13.57
CA ASN A 255 -11.49 16.61 -14.35
C ASN A 255 -10.31 17.56 -14.63
N LEU A 256 -9.51 17.88 -13.64
CA LEU A 256 -8.33 18.75 -13.79
C LEU A 256 -7.25 18.11 -14.68
N ALA A 257 -7.02 16.82 -14.54
CA ALA A 257 -6.07 16.09 -15.38
C ALA A 257 -6.53 16.05 -16.85
N GLU A 258 -7.82 15.83 -17.12
CA GLU A 258 -8.39 15.88 -18.47
C GLU A 258 -8.31 17.27 -19.11
N GLN A 259 -8.39 18.32 -18.31
CA GLN A 259 -8.15 19.71 -18.74
C GLN A 259 -6.66 20.03 -18.95
N ASN A 260 -5.79 19.06 -18.82
CA ASN A 260 -4.33 19.22 -18.91
C ASN A 260 -3.75 20.21 -17.89
N LYS A 261 -4.36 20.32 -16.72
CA LYS A 261 -3.79 21.09 -15.59
C LYS A 261 -2.49 20.44 -15.13
N PHE A 262 -2.45 19.11 -15.09
CA PHE A 262 -1.28 18.28 -14.82
C PHE A 262 -1.42 16.93 -15.55
N ARG A 263 -0.34 16.17 -15.64
CA ARG A 263 -0.36 14.77 -16.13
C ARG A 263 -0.64 13.82 -14.98
N ALA A 264 -1.45 12.80 -15.19
CA ALA A 264 -1.83 11.87 -14.13
C ALA A 264 -1.60 10.40 -14.49
N ALA A 265 -1.15 9.62 -13.50
CA ALA A 265 -1.22 8.16 -13.50
C ALA A 265 -2.04 7.71 -12.29
N VAL A 266 -2.98 6.80 -12.52
CA VAL A 266 -3.98 6.36 -11.55
C VAL A 266 -4.02 4.84 -11.54
N ASP A 267 -3.68 4.25 -10.40
CA ASP A 267 -3.71 2.78 -10.22
C ASP A 267 -4.84 2.34 -9.28
N VAL A 268 -5.44 3.28 -8.51
CA VAL A 268 -6.46 2.98 -7.49
C VAL A 268 -7.70 3.85 -7.68
N PHE A 269 -8.88 3.31 -7.35
CA PHE A 269 -10.17 3.93 -7.64
C PHE A 269 -11.08 3.91 -6.41
N PRO A 270 -12.05 4.85 -6.31
CA PRO A 270 -13.03 4.87 -5.21
C PRO A 270 -13.90 3.61 -5.16
N GLU A 271 -14.18 3.00 -6.32
CA GLU A 271 -14.91 1.75 -6.46
C GLU A 271 -14.13 0.78 -7.32
N GLU A 272 -13.90 -0.43 -6.80
CA GLU A 272 -13.18 -1.50 -7.47
C GLU A 272 -13.95 -2.83 -7.34
N PRO A 273 -14.24 -3.53 -8.45
CA PRO A 273 -13.92 -3.22 -9.85
C PRO A 273 -14.61 -1.95 -10.37
N VAL A 274 -13.86 -1.14 -11.13
CA VAL A 274 -14.40 0.08 -11.73
C VAL A 274 -15.58 -0.21 -12.64
N PRO A 275 -16.76 0.42 -12.46
CA PRO A 275 -17.93 0.20 -13.30
C PRO A 275 -17.64 0.43 -14.79
N SER A 276 -18.28 -0.36 -15.66
CA SER A 276 -18.07 -0.25 -17.12
C SER A 276 -18.50 1.09 -17.71
N ASN A 277 -19.42 1.78 -17.05
CA ASN A 277 -19.95 3.10 -17.43
C ASN A 277 -19.28 4.27 -16.69
N ALA A 278 -18.17 4.06 -15.98
CA ALA A 278 -17.46 5.13 -15.30
C ALA A 278 -17.08 6.24 -16.29
N PHE A 279 -17.30 7.50 -15.91
CA PHE A 279 -17.18 8.66 -16.81
C PHE A 279 -15.78 8.84 -17.41
N PHE A 280 -14.76 8.36 -16.72
CA PHE A 280 -13.36 8.43 -17.13
C PHE A 280 -12.91 7.26 -18.03
N ARG A 281 -13.79 6.27 -18.32
CA ARG A 281 -13.49 5.18 -19.26
C ARG A 281 -13.61 5.64 -20.72
N ARG A 282 -12.76 6.55 -21.11
CA ARG A 282 -12.68 7.11 -22.45
C ARG A 282 -11.23 7.37 -22.82
N GLU A 283 -10.95 7.59 -24.11
CA GLU A 283 -9.62 8.01 -24.53
C GLU A 283 -9.25 9.33 -23.84
N SER A 284 -8.17 9.33 -23.09
CA SER A 284 -7.71 10.48 -22.30
C SER A 284 -6.17 10.52 -22.25
N ASN A 285 -5.65 11.61 -21.69
CA ASN A 285 -4.22 11.76 -21.42
C ASN A 285 -3.77 11.19 -20.07
N ILE A 286 -4.68 10.50 -19.35
CA ILE A 286 -4.43 9.89 -18.05
C ILE A 286 -3.98 8.44 -18.26
N LEU A 287 -2.92 8.04 -17.60
CA LEU A 287 -2.47 6.64 -17.58
C LEU A 287 -3.23 5.89 -16.48
N PHE A 288 -4.18 5.04 -16.87
CA PHE A 288 -4.91 4.19 -15.95
C PHE A 288 -4.34 2.78 -15.90
N THR A 289 -4.21 2.23 -14.69
CA THR A 289 -3.92 0.81 -14.43
C THR A 289 -4.90 0.28 -13.39
N SER A 290 -5.19 -1.03 -13.39
CA SER A 290 -6.29 -1.62 -12.64
C SER A 290 -5.84 -2.19 -11.29
N HIS A 291 -5.27 -1.35 -10.42
CA HIS A 291 -4.74 -1.68 -9.10
C HIS A 291 -3.71 -2.83 -9.15
N VAL A 292 -2.80 -2.74 -10.12
CA VAL A 292 -1.81 -3.78 -10.40
C VAL A 292 -0.39 -3.42 -10.01
N ALA A 293 -0.13 -2.18 -9.57
CA ALA A 293 1.21 -1.72 -9.22
C ALA A 293 1.92 -2.64 -8.19
N GLY A 294 1.17 -3.20 -7.24
CA GLY A 294 1.71 -4.13 -6.25
C GLY A 294 1.36 -5.60 -6.48
N ALA A 295 0.39 -5.91 -7.35
CA ALA A 295 -0.19 -7.25 -7.50
C ALA A 295 0.66 -8.16 -8.39
N MET A 296 1.82 -8.60 -7.91
CA MET A 296 2.79 -9.42 -8.63
C MET A 296 3.13 -10.71 -7.87
N HIS A 297 3.52 -11.76 -8.57
CA HIS A 297 4.06 -12.99 -7.95
C HIS A 297 5.23 -12.71 -7.01
N PHE A 298 6.07 -11.75 -7.36
CA PHE A 298 7.15 -11.23 -6.52
C PHE A 298 6.64 -10.75 -5.15
N SER A 299 5.58 -9.97 -5.12
CA SER A 299 4.99 -9.45 -3.87
C SER A 299 4.39 -10.56 -3.01
N TYR A 300 3.69 -11.51 -3.62
CA TYR A 300 3.15 -12.66 -2.88
C TYR A 300 4.23 -13.58 -2.34
N LYS A 301 5.32 -13.78 -3.08
CA LYS A 301 6.51 -14.47 -2.55
C LYS A 301 7.05 -13.74 -1.32
N ASN A 302 7.20 -12.42 -1.37
CA ASN A 302 7.66 -11.62 -0.23
C ASN A 302 6.72 -11.75 0.99
N ILE A 303 5.39 -11.76 0.78
CA ILE A 303 4.42 -12.00 1.87
C ILE A 303 4.71 -13.31 2.57
N ARG A 304 4.86 -14.41 1.81
CA ARG A 304 5.14 -15.73 2.37
C ARG A 304 6.45 -15.76 3.16
N GLU A 305 7.52 -15.24 2.59
CA GLU A 305 8.84 -15.21 3.22
C GLU A 305 8.82 -14.39 4.53
N MET A 306 8.27 -13.19 4.49
CA MET A 306 8.18 -12.32 5.67
C MET A 306 7.31 -12.92 6.77
N MET A 307 6.17 -13.49 6.40
CA MET A 307 5.25 -14.18 7.30
C MET A 307 5.93 -15.36 7.99
N MET A 308 6.58 -16.22 7.23
CA MET A 308 7.25 -17.40 7.77
C MET A 308 8.45 -17.05 8.65
N ASP A 309 9.21 -16.02 8.29
CA ASP A 309 10.32 -15.52 9.12
C ASP A 309 9.81 -15.06 10.49
N ASP A 310 8.76 -14.24 10.51
CA ASP A 310 8.23 -13.69 11.76
C ASP A 310 7.48 -14.76 12.58
N ILE A 311 6.77 -15.72 11.95
CA ILE A 311 6.21 -16.88 12.66
C ILE A 311 7.30 -17.64 13.41
N ARG A 312 8.42 -17.97 12.74
CA ARG A 312 9.55 -18.68 13.38
C ARG A 312 10.13 -17.90 14.56
N GLN A 313 10.26 -16.58 14.43
CA GLN A 313 10.77 -15.71 15.49
C GLN A 313 9.82 -15.68 16.70
N ILE A 314 8.53 -15.43 16.45
CA ILE A 314 7.50 -15.35 17.49
C ILE A 314 7.40 -16.67 18.26
N LEU A 315 7.43 -17.80 17.58
CA LEU A 315 7.39 -19.12 18.22
C LEU A 315 8.63 -19.40 19.10
N LYS A 316 9.76 -18.75 18.80
CA LYS A 316 10.99 -18.80 19.63
C LYS A 316 11.00 -17.75 20.75
N GLY A 317 9.93 -16.97 20.92
CA GLY A 317 9.87 -15.89 21.89
C GLY A 317 10.63 -14.62 21.49
N MET A 318 10.99 -14.49 20.20
CA MET A 318 11.64 -13.30 19.66
C MET A 318 10.62 -12.35 19.01
N PRO A 319 10.87 -11.03 19.00
CA PRO A 319 9.97 -10.09 18.35
C PRO A 319 9.97 -10.25 16.81
N PRO A 320 8.85 -9.96 16.13
CA PRO A 320 8.79 -9.92 14.68
C PRO A 320 9.67 -8.80 14.12
N THR A 321 10.28 -9.00 12.94
CA THR A 321 11.23 -8.05 12.35
C THR A 321 10.93 -7.68 10.90
N ARG A 322 10.09 -8.45 10.19
CA ARG A 322 9.84 -8.26 8.77
C ARG A 322 8.49 -7.59 8.50
N LEU A 323 7.45 -8.03 9.18
CA LEU A 323 6.10 -7.52 9.06
C LEU A 323 5.94 -6.19 9.80
N GLN A 324 5.03 -5.35 9.31
CA GLN A 324 4.74 -4.09 9.97
C GLN A 324 3.87 -4.33 11.21
N ARG A 325 4.32 -3.83 12.37
CA ARG A 325 3.51 -3.85 13.59
C ARG A 325 2.44 -2.76 13.53
N ALA A 326 1.27 -3.07 14.03
CA ALA A 326 0.21 -2.08 14.24
C ALA A 326 0.59 -1.13 15.37
N GLU A 327 0.52 0.16 15.10
CA GLU A 327 0.41 1.18 16.13
C GLU A 327 -1.09 1.36 16.43
N PRO A 328 -1.58 1.01 17.64
CA PRO A 328 -3.02 0.84 17.88
C PRO A 328 -3.86 2.06 17.48
N HIS A 329 -3.44 3.26 17.84
CA HIS A 329 -4.17 4.48 17.46
C HIS A 329 -4.22 4.71 15.95
N GLN A 330 -3.12 4.48 15.23
CA GLN A 330 -3.09 4.62 13.78
C GLN A 330 -3.90 3.53 13.07
N ALA A 331 -3.86 2.30 13.58
CA ALA A 331 -4.63 1.19 13.03
C ALA A 331 -6.14 1.42 13.17
N MET A 332 -6.58 2.00 14.28
CA MET A 332 -8.00 2.34 14.52
C MET A 332 -8.51 3.47 13.63
N LEU A 333 -7.65 4.40 13.20
CA LEU A 333 -8.02 5.48 12.29
C LEU A 333 -8.18 4.97 10.85
N ARG A 334 -7.57 3.87 10.50
CA ARG A 334 -7.65 3.34 9.14
C ARG A 334 -9.01 2.69 8.89
N ARG A 335 -9.61 3.07 7.77
CA ARG A 335 -10.81 2.45 7.23
C ARG A 335 -10.42 1.60 6.05
N ASP A 336 -10.82 0.32 6.09
CA ASP A 336 -10.94 -0.49 4.89
C ASP A 336 -12.41 -0.55 4.50
N ARG A 337 -12.65 -0.43 3.22
CA ARG A 337 -13.95 -0.71 2.60
C ARG A 337 -13.96 -2.10 2.01
#